data_d2afaadc848a46f74028f2e04cfefcd6
#
_entry.id   d2afaadc848a46f74028f2e04cfefcd6
#
_cell.length_a   1.000
_cell.length_b   1.000
_cell.length_c   1.000
_cell.angle_alpha   90.00
_cell.angle_beta   90.00
_cell.angle_gamma   90.00
#
_symmetry.space_group_name_H-M   'P 1'
#
loop_
_entity.id
_entity.type
_entity.pdbx_description
1 polymer ?
#
loop_
_entity_poly.entity_id
_entity_poly.type
_entity_poly.pdbx_seq_one_letter_code
_entity_poly.pdbx_strand_id
1 'polypeptide(L)'
;VKASITLTTDQLEAHYLAEGNVVQTVQALIAASKANIVLDYDRACAIDLATRGTSKSVLEAVRTSINPKVIDCVIEGRETIDGVAKDGIQVKVRARVTVRSNLDRYVGSAQEETVIARVGESIVSTIGSSENYKVVLENPNSITEKVLDRGLDQGTAFEILSIDIADVDLGENRGAA
;
A
#
# COMPACT_ATOMS: atom_id res chain seq x y z
N VAL A 1 -19.00 22.79 17.01
CA VAL A 1 -18.43 21.55 16.54
C VAL A 1 -17.44 21.00 17.56
N LYS A 2 -17.67 19.77 18.07
CA LYS A 2 -16.91 19.18 19.18
C LYS A 2 -15.47 18.77 18.84
N ALA A 3 -15.06 18.86 17.57
CA ALA A 3 -13.76 18.37 17.11
C ALA A 3 -12.82 19.48 16.61
N SER A 4 -13.10 20.74 16.93
CA SER A 4 -12.28 21.92 16.55
C SER A 4 -11.99 22.00 15.04
N ILE A 5 -12.92 21.53 14.20
CA ILE A 5 -12.80 21.59 12.74
C ILE A 5 -13.37 22.92 12.27
N THR A 6 -12.56 23.67 11.53
CA THR A 6 -12.98 24.95 10.94
C THR A 6 -13.44 24.72 9.50
N LEU A 7 -14.73 24.92 9.24
CA LEU A 7 -15.27 24.91 7.89
C LEU A 7 -16.48 25.84 7.81
N THR A 8 -16.74 26.33 6.60
CA THR A 8 -17.82 27.26 6.34
C THR A 8 -19.00 26.55 5.64
N THR A 9 -20.16 27.19 5.71
CA THR A 9 -21.37 26.74 4.98
C THR A 9 -21.10 26.68 3.48
N ASP A 10 -20.37 27.66 2.96
CA ASP A 10 -20.03 27.71 1.51
C ASP A 10 -19.17 26.51 1.08
N GLN A 11 -18.23 26.09 1.92
CA GLN A 11 -17.41 24.88 1.66
C GLN A 11 -18.28 23.63 1.63
N LEU A 12 -19.20 23.47 2.57
CA LEU A 12 -20.13 22.34 2.61
C LEU A 12 -21.04 22.31 1.39
N GLU A 13 -21.59 23.46 1.01
CA GLU A 13 -22.45 23.59 -0.15
C GLU A 13 -21.72 23.25 -1.45
N ALA A 14 -20.52 23.78 -1.64
CA ALA A 14 -19.71 23.50 -2.82
C ALA A 14 -19.41 22.00 -2.96
N HIS A 15 -19.08 21.34 -1.86
CA HIS A 15 -18.81 19.90 -1.84
C HIS A 15 -20.08 19.08 -2.16
N TYR A 16 -21.21 19.47 -1.60
CA TYR A 16 -22.49 18.83 -1.87
C TYR A 16 -22.88 18.98 -3.34
N LEU A 17 -22.74 20.19 -3.91
CA LEU A 17 -23.06 20.45 -5.32
C LEU A 17 -22.14 19.68 -6.27
N ALA A 18 -20.92 19.37 -5.84
CA ALA A 18 -19.98 18.53 -6.60
C ALA A 18 -20.28 17.04 -6.44
N GLU A 19 -21.44 16.66 -5.88
CA GLU A 19 -21.86 15.28 -5.63
C GLU A 19 -20.97 14.54 -4.61
N GLY A 20 -20.29 15.27 -3.74
CA GLY A 20 -19.48 14.70 -2.68
C GLY A 20 -20.30 14.13 -1.52
N ASN A 21 -19.72 13.20 -0.80
CA ASN A 21 -20.30 12.65 0.43
C ASN A 21 -19.87 13.50 1.63
N VAL A 22 -20.65 14.52 1.91
CA VAL A 22 -20.36 15.51 2.98
C VAL A 22 -20.26 14.84 4.36
N VAL A 23 -21.19 13.95 4.67
CA VAL A 23 -21.23 13.27 5.98
C VAL A 23 -19.98 12.43 6.21
N GLN A 24 -19.60 11.64 5.22
CA GLN A 24 -18.42 10.78 5.31
C GLN A 24 -17.13 11.61 5.39
N THR A 25 -17.06 12.71 4.63
CA THR A 25 -15.92 13.62 4.65
C THR A 25 -15.76 14.28 6.03
N VAL A 26 -16.85 14.70 6.65
CA VAL A 26 -16.82 15.25 8.01
C VAL A 26 -16.41 14.19 9.02
N GLN A 27 -16.89 12.97 8.89
CA GLN A 27 -16.48 11.86 9.74
C GLN A 27 -14.97 11.59 9.63
N ALA A 28 -14.43 11.67 8.41
CA ALA A 28 -12.99 11.51 8.17
C ALA A 28 -12.18 12.63 8.83
N LEU A 29 -12.66 13.87 8.75
CA LEU A 29 -12.03 15.02 9.41
C LEU A 29 -12.03 14.87 10.93
N ILE A 30 -13.12 14.39 11.50
CA ILE A 30 -13.23 14.14 12.94
C ILE A 30 -12.21 13.06 13.35
N ALA A 31 -12.13 11.96 12.60
CA ALA A 31 -11.17 10.90 12.86
C ALA A 31 -9.72 11.39 12.79
N ALA A 32 -9.40 12.19 11.78
CA ALA A 32 -8.06 12.78 11.63
C ALA A 32 -7.74 13.71 12.79
N SER A 33 -8.68 14.57 13.19
CA SER A 33 -8.52 15.49 14.30
C SER A 33 -8.25 14.75 15.63
N LYS A 34 -9.00 13.69 15.89
CA LYS A 34 -8.80 12.86 17.09
C LYS A 34 -7.47 12.17 17.14
N ALA A 35 -6.90 11.85 15.99
CA ALA A 35 -5.60 11.19 15.87
C ALA A 35 -4.43 12.18 15.70
N ASN A 36 -4.70 13.47 15.80
CA ASN A 36 -3.72 14.56 15.61
C ASN A 36 -3.07 14.54 14.21
N ILE A 37 -3.84 14.12 13.20
CA ILE A 37 -3.40 14.15 11.81
C ILE A 37 -3.87 15.46 11.19
N VAL A 38 -2.95 16.18 10.54
CA VAL A 38 -3.27 17.43 9.84
C VAL A 38 -3.97 17.11 8.53
N LEU A 39 -5.23 17.44 8.43
CA LEU A 39 -6.04 17.27 7.23
C LEU A 39 -7.02 18.44 7.12
N ASP A 40 -6.85 19.29 6.11
CA ASP A 40 -7.78 20.36 5.88
C ASP A 40 -9.03 19.88 5.12
N TYR A 41 -10.09 20.70 5.16
CA TYR A 41 -11.36 20.33 4.52
C TYR A 41 -11.23 20.21 3.01
N ASP A 42 -10.48 21.10 2.37
CA ASP A 42 -10.33 21.10 0.91
C ASP A 42 -9.62 19.82 0.43
N ARG A 43 -8.60 19.38 1.15
CA ARG A 43 -7.92 18.10 0.86
C ARG A 43 -8.82 16.90 1.07
N ALA A 44 -9.59 16.90 2.16
CA ALA A 44 -10.55 15.83 2.44
C ALA A 44 -11.62 15.74 1.34
N CYS A 45 -12.12 16.87 0.86
CA CYS A 45 -13.05 16.91 -0.28
C CYS A 45 -12.41 16.37 -1.55
N ALA A 46 -11.16 16.73 -1.82
CA ALA A 46 -10.44 16.24 -2.99
C ALA A 46 -10.29 14.72 -2.96
N ILE A 47 -9.96 14.16 -1.80
CA ILE A 47 -9.86 12.69 -1.62
C ILE A 47 -11.23 12.04 -1.81
N ASP A 48 -12.28 12.62 -1.23
CA ASP A 48 -13.65 12.10 -1.40
C ASP A 48 -14.05 12.06 -2.87
N LEU A 49 -13.86 13.14 -3.60
CA LEU A 49 -14.23 13.23 -5.01
C LEU A 49 -13.38 12.30 -5.87
N ALA A 50 -12.09 12.17 -5.56
CA ALA A 50 -11.18 11.29 -6.28
C ALA A 50 -11.50 9.81 -6.10
N THR A 51 -12.08 9.44 -4.95
CA THR A 51 -12.44 8.05 -4.63
C THR A 51 -13.89 7.70 -4.97
N ARG A 52 -14.69 8.67 -5.39
CA ARG A 52 -16.09 8.45 -5.79
C ARG A 52 -16.17 7.46 -6.95
N GLY A 53 -17.08 6.51 -6.86
CA GLY A 53 -17.24 5.48 -7.87
C GLY A 53 -16.22 4.33 -7.78
N THR A 54 -15.33 4.38 -6.83
CA THR A 54 -14.36 3.31 -6.56
C THR A 54 -14.74 2.55 -5.29
N SER A 55 -14.04 1.46 -5.00
CA SER A 55 -14.17 0.72 -3.74
C SER A 55 -13.54 1.45 -2.56
N LYS A 56 -12.83 2.53 -2.80
CA LYS A 56 -12.13 3.34 -1.80
C LYS A 56 -13.00 4.49 -1.31
N SER A 57 -12.66 5.07 -0.17
CA SER A 57 -13.33 6.24 0.39
C SER A 57 -12.36 7.13 1.15
N VAL A 58 -12.77 8.38 1.37
CA VAL A 58 -11.98 9.33 2.17
C VAL A 58 -11.83 8.84 3.61
N LEU A 59 -12.87 8.22 4.17
CA LEU A 59 -12.83 7.69 5.53
C LEU A 59 -11.85 6.52 5.64
N GLU A 60 -11.84 5.63 4.66
CA GLU A 60 -10.87 4.53 4.60
C GLU A 60 -9.44 5.05 4.48
N ALA A 61 -9.20 6.06 3.64
CA ALA A 61 -7.88 6.68 3.50
C ALA A 61 -7.36 7.23 4.83
N VAL A 62 -8.22 7.94 5.57
CA VAL A 62 -7.87 8.48 6.88
C VAL A 62 -7.63 7.36 7.89
N ARG A 63 -8.47 6.34 7.93
CA ARG A 63 -8.31 5.19 8.83
C ARG A 63 -7.01 4.44 8.57
N THR A 64 -6.63 4.26 7.31
CA THR A 64 -5.36 3.62 6.92
C THR A 64 -4.16 4.51 7.26
N SER A 65 -4.33 5.82 7.33
CA SER A 65 -3.31 6.74 7.83
C SER A 65 -3.09 6.61 9.35
N ILE A 66 -4.17 6.34 10.09
CA ILE A 66 -4.14 6.17 11.55
C ILE A 66 -3.62 4.78 11.91
N ASN A 67 -4.21 3.73 11.29
CA ASN A 67 -3.86 2.33 11.52
C ASN A 67 -3.34 1.73 10.21
N PRO A 68 -2.05 1.42 10.12
CA PRO A 68 -1.49 0.82 8.92
C PRO A 68 -2.23 -0.47 8.52
N LYS A 69 -2.31 -0.68 7.23
CA LYS A 69 -3.00 -1.81 6.62
C LYS A 69 -1.97 -2.81 6.09
N VAL A 70 -2.25 -4.10 6.27
CA VAL A 70 -1.44 -5.18 5.69
C VAL A 70 -2.08 -5.62 4.37
N ILE A 71 -1.27 -5.62 3.31
CA ILE A 71 -1.70 -6.03 1.98
C ILE A 71 -0.94 -7.28 1.58
N ASP A 72 -1.66 -8.31 1.15
CA ASP A 72 -1.03 -9.49 0.55
C ASP A 72 -0.59 -9.17 -0.88
N CYS A 73 0.69 -9.41 -1.18
CA CYS A 73 1.20 -9.26 -2.53
C CYS A 73 0.84 -10.49 -3.34
N VAL A 74 -0.30 -10.43 -4.01
CA VAL A 74 -0.82 -11.49 -4.89
C VAL A 74 -0.82 -10.96 -6.31
N ILE A 75 -0.19 -11.68 -7.22
CA ILE A 75 -0.14 -11.33 -8.65
C ILE A 75 -1.07 -12.27 -9.41
N GLU A 76 -2.09 -11.70 -10.05
CA GLU A 76 -2.99 -12.38 -11.01
C GLU A 76 -3.46 -13.79 -10.59
N GLY A 77 -4.07 -13.90 -9.40
CA GLY A 77 -4.64 -15.16 -8.93
C GLY A 77 -3.63 -16.19 -8.44
N ARG A 78 -2.37 -15.82 -8.33
CA ARG A 78 -1.34 -16.67 -7.74
C ARG A 78 -1.21 -16.34 -6.26
N GLU A 79 -1.08 -17.36 -5.44
CA GLU A 79 -0.89 -17.19 -3.99
C GLU A 79 0.56 -16.85 -3.63
N THR A 80 1.49 -17.07 -4.54
CA THR A 80 2.92 -16.90 -4.29
C THR A 80 3.59 -16.03 -5.35
N ILE A 81 4.71 -15.45 -4.95
CA ILE A 81 5.64 -14.77 -5.86
C ILE A 81 6.75 -15.78 -6.19
N ASP A 82 6.93 -16.03 -7.47
CA ASP A 82 7.88 -17.04 -7.96
C ASP A 82 9.10 -16.35 -8.57
N GLY A 83 10.27 -16.65 -8.05
CA GLY A 83 11.54 -16.16 -8.60
C GLY A 83 12.51 -17.30 -8.84
N VAL A 84 13.46 -17.10 -9.74
CA VAL A 84 14.50 -18.09 -10.05
C VAL A 84 15.86 -17.50 -9.70
N ALA A 85 16.58 -18.15 -8.79
CA ALA A 85 17.93 -17.77 -8.41
C ALA A 85 18.93 -18.09 -9.55
N LYS A 86 20.14 -17.57 -9.44
CA LYS A 86 21.17 -17.76 -10.48
C LYS A 86 21.55 -19.23 -10.72
N ASP A 87 21.31 -20.09 -9.76
CA ASP A 87 21.50 -21.55 -9.88
C ASP A 87 20.40 -22.25 -10.67
N GLY A 88 19.39 -21.52 -11.15
CA GLY A 88 18.26 -22.07 -11.90
C GLY A 88 17.16 -22.67 -11.04
N ILE A 89 17.23 -22.58 -9.73
CA ILE A 89 16.24 -23.12 -8.80
C ILE A 89 15.14 -22.11 -8.58
N GLN A 90 13.88 -22.51 -8.77
CA GLN A 90 12.71 -21.70 -8.52
C GLN A 90 12.40 -21.65 -7.02
N VAL A 91 12.16 -20.44 -6.53
CA VAL A 91 11.77 -20.17 -5.16
C VAL A 91 10.40 -19.51 -5.15
N LYS A 92 9.50 -19.99 -4.32
CA LYS A 92 8.16 -19.42 -4.12
C LYS A 92 8.10 -18.77 -2.76
N VAL A 93 7.65 -17.52 -2.72
CA VAL A 93 7.51 -16.78 -1.46
C VAL A 93 6.14 -16.12 -1.38
N ARG A 94 5.67 -15.94 -0.15
CA ARG A 94 4.51 -15.09 0.13
C ARG A 94 5.02 -13.80 0.75
N ALA A 95 4.53 -12.69 0.27
CA ALA A 95 4.90 -11.39 0.80
C ALA A 95 3.69 -10.62 1.29
N ARG A 96 3.86 -9.90 2.38
CA ARG A 96 2.88 -8.99 2.93
C ARG A 96 3.53 -7.63 3.11
N VAL A 97 2.83 -6.60 2.70
CA VAL A 97 3.31 -5.22 2.79
C VAL A 97 2.43 -4.46 3.76
N THR A 98 3.03 -3.86 4.77
CA THR A 98 2.31 -2.96 5.67
C THR A 98 2.47 -1.55 5.13
N VAL A 99 1.35 -0.91 4.83
CA VAL A 99 1.31 0.43 4.25
C VAL A 99 0.46 1.36 5.09
N ARG A 100 0.78 2.64 4.99
CA ARG A 100 0.01 3.72 5.57
C ARG A 100 -0.34 4.71 4.47
N SER A 101 -1.57 5.25 4.47
CA SER A 101 -1.96 6.29 3.51
C SER A 101 -1.15 7.56 3.74
N ASN A 102 -0.69 8.17 2.66
CA ASN A 102 -0.14 9.52 2.68
C ASN A 102 -1.20 10.47 2.13
N LEU A 103 -1.90 11.16 3.04
CA LEU A 103 -3.03 12.03 2.68
C LEU A 103 -2.60 13.23 1.85
N ASP A 104 -1.37 13.70 2.01
CA ASP A 104 -0.85 14.86 1.30
C ASP A 104 -0.67 14.60 -0.20
N ARG A 105 -0.44 13.35 -0.58
CA ARG A 105 -0.25 12.97 -1.98
C ARG A 105 -1.24 11.91 -2.48
N TYR A 106 -2.37 11.76 -1.78
CA TYR A 106 -3.33 10.71 -2.10
C TYR A 106 -4.01 10.92 -3.47
N VAL A 107 -4.38 12.16 -3.76
CA VAL A 107 -5.09 12.51 -5.00
C VAL A 107 -4.11 12.50 -6.18
N GLY A 108 -4.50 11.80 -7.24
CA GLY A 108 -3.69 11.72 -8.46
C GLY A 108 -2.49 10.79 -8.39
N SER A 109 -2.34 10.05 -7.31
CA SER A 109 -1.25 9.10 -7.13
C SER A 109 -1.69 7.66 -7.41
N ALA A 110 -0.73 6.79 -7.68
CA ALA A 110 -0.98 5.37 -7.90
C ALA A 110 -1.52 4.71 -6.62
N GLN A 111 -2.38 3.73 -6.78
CA GLN A 111 -3.08 3.05 -5.69
C GLN A 111 -2.40 1.70 -5.32
N GLU A 112 -3.11 0.87 -4.52
CA GLU A 112 -2.58 -0.39 -4.00
C GLU A 112 -2.00 -1.31 -5.07
N GLU A 113 -2.64 -1.40 -6.21
CA GLU A 113 -2.24 -2.30 -7.30
C GLU A 113 -0.83 -2.02 -7.77
N THR A 114 -0.44 -0.74 -7.80
CA THR A 114 0.91 -0.35 -8.18
C THR A 114 1.94 -0.74 -7.12
N VAL A 115 1.60 -0.59 -5.85
CA VAL A 115 2.47 -1.02 -4.74
C VAL A 115 2.68 -2.52 -4.79
N ILE A 116 1.61 -3.29 -4.94
CA ILE A 116 1.64 -4.75 -5.05
C ILE A 116 2.54 -5.19 -6.23
N ALA A 117 2.32 -4.60 -7.40
CA ALA A 117 3.08 -4.93 -8.60
C ALA A 117 4.58 -4.62 -8.44
N ARG A 118 4.91 -3.45 -7.92
CA ARG A 118 6.31 -3.04 -7.70
C ARG A 118 7.02 -3.90 -6.69
N VAL A 119 6.37 -4.22 -5.58
CA VAL A 119 6.92 -5.09 -4.53
C VAL A 119 7.14 -6.50 -5.09
N GLY A 120 6.14 -7.05 -5.77
CA GLY A 120 6.24 -8.38 -6.38
C GLY A 120 7.38 -8.47 -7.39
N GLU A 121 7.47 -7.52 -8.31
CA GLU A 121 8.55 -7.44 -9.30
C GLU A 121 9.92 -7.29 -8.65
N SER A 122 10.02 -6.46 -7.62
CA SER A 122 11.27 -6.25 -6.90
C SER A 122 11.74 -7.51 -6.16
N ILE A 123 10.81 -8.27 -5.58
CA ILE A 123 11.12 -9.55 -4.93
C ILE A 123 11.62 -10.55 -5.97
N VAL A 124 10.94 -10.69 -7.10
CA VAL A 124 11.38 -11.57 -8.21
C VAL A 124 12.79 -11.20 -8.67
N SER A 125 13.03 -9.92 -8.89
CA SER A 125 14.34 -9.42 -9.31
C SER A 125 15.43 -9.69 -8.27
N THR A 126 15.13 -9.53 -7.00
CA THR A 126 16.08 -9.77 -5.91
C THR A 126 16.42 -11.25 -5.77
N ILE A 127 15.41 -12.13 -5.88
CA ILE A 127 15.64 -13.58 -5.93
C ILE A 127 16.51 -13.93 -7.13
N GLY A 128 16.23 -13.36 -8.30
CA GLY A 128 17.00 -13.57 -9.52
C GLY A 128 18.47 -13.13 -9.42
N SER A 129 18.77 -12.19 -8.55
CA SER A 129 20.13 -11.73 -8.30
C SER A 129 20.87 -12.56 -7.23
N SER A 130 20.18 -13.44 -6.52
CA SER A 130 20.75 -14.31 -5.49
C SER A 130 21.57 -15.42 -6.14
N GLU A 131 22.74 -15.71 -5.57
CA GLU A 131 23.66 -16.71 -6.12
C GLU A 131 23.06 -18.10 -6.16
N ASN A 132 22.29 -18.47 -5.12
CA ASN A 132 21.60 -19.75 -5.06
C ASN A 132 20.36 -19.65 -4.18
N TYR A 133 19.48 -20.66 -4.27
CA TYR A 133 18.24 -20.70 -3.51
C TYR A 133 18.47 -20.78 -2.00
N LYS A 134 19.57 -21.33 -1.54
CA LYS A 134 19.88 -21.48 -0.11
C LYS A 134 20.03 -20.12 0.58
N VAL A 135 20.60 -19.14 -0.12
CA VAL A 135 20.73 -17.78 0.39
C VAL A 135 19.35 -17.20 0.70
N VAL A 136 18.38 -17.44 -0.17
CA VAL A 136 17.00 -16.97 0.01
C VAL A 136 16.32 -17.68 1.18
N LEU A 137 16.49 -19.01 1.29
CA LEU A 137 15.90 -19.81 2.36
C LEU A 137 16.48 -19.49 3.74
N GLU A 138 17.79 -19.28 3.81
CA GLU A 138 18.49 -19.04 5.08
C GLU A 138 18.27 -17.63 5.61
N ASN A 139 18.13 -16.65 4.73
CA ASN A 139 17.97 -15.25 5.14
C ASN A 139 16.95 -14.51 4.26
N PRO A 140 15.63 -14.75 4.44
CA PRO A 140 14.60 -14.01 3.72
C PRO A 140 14.64 -12.51 3.99
N ASN A 141 15.14 -12.10 5.15
CA ASN A 141 15.23 -10.68 5.53
C ASN A 141 16.18 -9.89 4.63
N SER A 142 17.16 -10.54 4.03
CA SER A 142 18.06 -9.86 3.08
C SER A 142 17.30 -9.36 1.85
N ILE A 143 16.28 -10.11 1.42
CA ILE A 143 15.40 -9.70 0.32
C ILE A 143 14.57 -8.50 0.74
N THR A 144 13.98 -8.54 1.93
CA THR A 144 13.19 -7.45 2.49
C THR A 144 13.98 -6.15 2.55
N GLU A 145 15.20 -6.18 3.04
CA GLU A 145 16.06 -4.99 3.14
C GLU A 145 16.35 -4.39 1.76
N LYS A 146 16.71 -5.22 0.79
CA LYS A 146 16.99 -4.77 -0.58
C LYS A 146 15.77 -4.17 -1.26
N VAL A 147 14.59 -4.73 -1.03
CA VAL A 147 13.33 -4.25 -1.61
C VAL A 147 12.94 -2.92 -0.98
N LEU A 148 13.06 -2.78 0.35
CA LEU A 148 12.75 -1.52 1.05
C LEU A 148 13.66 -0.38 0.59
N ASP A 149 14.93 -0.64 0.34
CA ASP A 149 15.90 0.36 -0.11
C ASP A 149 15.59 0.95 -1.49
N ARG A 150 14.72 0.32 -2.27
CA ARG A 150 14.37 0.79 -3.62
C ARG A 150 13.38 1.93 -3.66
N GLY A 151 12.75 2.29 -2.54
CA GLY A 151 11.77 3.38 -2.49
C GLY A 151 10.56 3.15 -3.40
N LEU A 152 9.95 1.98 -3.30
CA LEU A 152 8.88 1.53 -4.19
C LEU A 152 7.56 2.29 -4.01
N ASP A 153 7.42 3.07 -2.95
CA ASP A 153 6.22 3.87 -2.68
C ASP A 153 6.22 5.25 -3.36
N GLN A 154 7.25 5.59 -4.09
CA GLN A 154 7.29 6.85 -4.83
C GLN A 154 6.17 6.98 -5.85
N GLY A 155 5.47 8.12 -5.84
CA GLY A 155 4.36 8.38 -6.73
C GLY A 155 3.09 7.60 -6.38
N THR A 156 3.04 6.94 -5.23
CA THR A 156 1.85 6.24 -4.75
C THR A 156 1.16 7.00 -3.62
N ALA A 157 -0.10 6.66 -3.36
CA ALA A 157 -0.88 7.21 -2.26
C ALA A 157 -0.47 6.65 -0.89
N PHE A 158 0.53 5.79 -0.85
CA PHE A 158 0.90 5.04 0.35
C PHE A 158 2.38 5.20 0.69
N GLU A 159 2.68 4.96 1.97
CA GLU A 159 4.03 4.78 2.47
C GLU A 159 4.20 3.33 2.89
N ILE A 160 5.27 2.69 2.45
CA ILE A 160 5.58 1.32 2.85
C ILE A 160 6.32 1.38 4.19
N LEU A 161 5.72 0.75 5.21
CA LEU A 161 6.30 0.70 6.55
C LEU A 161 7.17 -0.54 6.74
N SER A 162 6.70 -1.69 6.22
CA SER A 162 7.45 -2.93 6.29
C SER A 162 7.04 -3.87 5.16
N ILE A 163 7.94 -4.80 4.84
CA ILE A 163 7.68 -5.89 3.91
C ILE A 163 8.08 -7.17 4.64
N ASP A 164 7.13 -8.09 4.77
CA ASP A 164 7.35 -9.37 5.43
C ASP A 164 7.28 -10.49 4.40
N ILE A 165 8.31 -11.31 4.36
CA ILE A 165 8.37 -12.48 3.50
C ILE A 165 8.15 -13.71 4.36
N ALA A 166 7.15 -14.50 4.01
CA ALA A 166 6.77 -15.72 4.70
C ALA A 166 6.67 -16.88 3.72
N ASP A 167 6.62 -18.09 4.26
CA ASP A 167 6.36 -19.31 3.50
C ASP A 167 7.27 -19.45 2.28
N VAL A 168 8.58 -19.33 2.50
CA VAL A 168 9.58 -19.55 1.47
C VAL A 168 9.63 -21.05 1.14
N ASP A 169 9.31 -21.40 -0.08
CA ASP A 169 9.24 -22.78 -0.54
C ASP A 169 9.94 -22.94 -1.90
N LEU A 170 10.25 -24.16 -2.25
CA LEU A 170 10.82 -24.47 -3.56
C LEU A 170 9.70 -24.84 -4.54
N GLY A 171 9.83 -24.34 -5.77
CA GLY A 171 8.95 -24.71 -6.85
C GLY A 171 9.27 -26.08 -7.44
N GLU A 172 8.62 -26.40 -8.55
CA GLU A 172 8.96 -27.61 -9.32
C GLU A 172 10.30 -27.42 -9.99
N ASN A 173 11.33 -28.05 -9.42
CA ASN A 173 12.69 -27.97 -9.94
C ASN A 173 13.06 -29.32 -10.56
N ARG A 174 12.91 -29.42 -11.88
CA ARG A 174 13.39 -30.59 -12.63
C ARG A 174 14.89 -30.53 -12.69
N GLY A 175 15.55 -31.42 -11.99
CA GLY A 175 17.00 -31.52 -11.96
C GLY A 175 17.65 -31.11 -10.65
N ALA A 176 16.89 -30.62 -9.66
CA ALA A 176 17.38 -30.47 -8.29
C ALA A 176 17.27 -31.84 -7.57
N ALA A 177 18.15 -32.73 -7.89
CA ALA A 177 18.21 -34.00 -7.22
C ALA A 177 19.11 -33.92 -5.97
#